data_57efb424e64f790ca215a48c6eff8860
#
_entry.id   57efb424e64f790ca215a48c6eff8860
#
_cell.length_a   1.000
_cell.length_b   1.000
_cell.length_c   1.000
_cell.angle_alpha   90.00
_cell.angle_beta   90.00
_cell.angle_gamma   90.00
#
_symmetry.space_group_name_H-M   'P 1'
#
loop_
_entity.id
_entity.type
_entity.pdbx_description
1 polymer ?
#
loop_
_entity_poly.entity_id
_entity_poly.type
_entity_poly.pdbx_seq_one_letter_code
_entity_poly.pdbx_strand_id
1 'polypeptide(L)'
;MVIGYYDIASKKQSDVICENGFYISSGLPAVIDNSVILPITLNTNEHKLMMINTDSNTSEMIFNEFNSYPIDSVATMNTSIYMLSSKKDNSTATSYIRKYNENTNEMDICIEKEFTDNTGEQIKAFACNNEKIYVMVNQIETENDTYIEIYDDKNYDLIGKLYFDSELKNFVSNNGIVQFYCFDNYVYIRNFSDYGAIGKIESNQVKTLLDLPNLRIAYNGKNTQDNYYGFFLRSGKDFYLLDVYTDTLYQTNLELSQDESIRNAISDGNDICISIMNERDTETFTTKNTIIVDFDKLKKSISVLTS
;
A
#
# COMPACT_ATOMS: atom_id res chain seq x y z
N MET A 1 10.28 -0.70 -21.36
CA MET A 1 9.07 -1.22 -20.66
C MET A 1 7.90 -0.33 -21.05
N VAL A 2 6.70 -0.88 -21.11
CA VAL A 2 5.46 -0.10 -21.28
C VAL A 2 4.65 -0.27 -19.99
N ILE A 3 4.24 0.84 -19.40
CA ILE A 3 3.34 0.87 -18.26
C ILE A 3 2.00 1.34 -18.76
N GLY A 4 1.01 0.48 -18.68
CA GLY A 4 -0.36 0.81 -19.04
C GLY A 4 -1.13 1.29 -17.80
N TYR A 5 -1.98 2.29 -17.98
CA TYR A 5 -2.95 2.70 -16.97
C TYR A 5 -4.33 2.86 -17.60
N TYR A 6 -5.35 2.72 -16.79
CA TYR A 6 -6.73 2.85 -17.19
C TYR A 6 -7.38 4.01 -16.42
N ASP A 7 -7.83 5.01 -17.15
CA ASP A 7 -8.63 6.11 -16.61
C ASP A 7 -10.08 5.66 -16.51
N ILE A 8 -10.56 5.46 -15.30
CA ILE A 8 -11.91 4.96 -15.03
C ILE A 8 -12.97 5.97 -15.49
N ALA A 9 -12.76 7.25 -15.27
CA ALA A 9 -13.72 8.29 -15.60
C ALA A 9 -13.93 8.42 -17.12
N SER A 10 -12.85 8.46 -17.90
CA SER A 10 -12.93 8.53 -19.36
C SER A 10 -13.09 7.17 -20.04
N LYS A 11 -12.97 6.07 -19.31
CA LYS A 11 -12.98 4.68 -19.79
C LYS A 11 -11.93 4.43 -20.89
N LYS A 12 -10.77 5.05 -20.77
CA LYS A 12 -9.69 4.93 -21.75
C LYS A 12 -8.45 4.29 -21.13
N GLN A 13 -7.83 3.42 -21.93
CA GLN A 13 -6.50 2.91 -21.64
C GLN A 13 -5.47 3.81 -22.32
N SER A 14 -4.42 4.09 -21.61
CA SER A 14 -3.23 4.79 -22.12
C SER A 14 -1.98 4.05 -21.69
N ASP A 15 -0.94 4.15 -22.51
CA ASP A 15 0.35 3.53 -22.27
C ASP A 15 1.43 4.60 -22.19
N VAL A 16 2.29 4.49 -21.19
CA VAL A 16 3.51 5.29 -21.08
C VAL A 16 4.68 4.41 -21.46
N ILE A 17 5.42 4.84 -22.48
CA ILE A 17 6.66 4.16 -22.89
C ILE A 17 7.78 4.66 -22.00
N CYS A 18 8.32 3.75 -21.19
CA CYS A 18 9.44 4.04 -20.32
C CYS A 18 10.75 3.51 -20.93
N GLU A 19 11.86 4.08 -20.51
CA GLU A 19 13.19 3.58 -20.89
C GLU A 19 13.35 2.10 -20.52
N ASN A 20 14.21 1.40 -21.24
CA ASN A 20 14.51 0.00 -20.93
C ASN A 20 15.56 -0.10 -19.82
N GLY A 21 15.60 -1.26 -19.18
CA GLY A 21 16.69 -1.57 -18.25
C GLY A 21 16.38 -1.39 -16.78
N PHE A 22 15.09 -1.40 -16.42
CA PHE A 22 14.67 -1.42 -15.00
C PHE A 22 13.52 -2.40 -14.77
N TYR A 23 13.29 -2.72 -13.50
CA TYR A 23 12.10 -3.42 -13.01
C TYR A 23 11.50 -2.65 -11.84
N ILE A 24 10.20 -2.80 -11.65
CA ILE A 24 9.51 -2.17 -10.53
C ILE A 24 9.92 -2.93 -9.26
N SER A 25 10.40 -2.21 -8.26
CA SER A 25 10.67 -2.76 -6.93
C SER A 25 9.37 -3.21 -6.27
N SER A 26 9.48 -3.99 -5.23
CA SER A 26 8.32 -4.60 -4.53
C SER A 26 7.40 -3.63 -3.81
N GLY A 27 7.73 -2.35 -3.78
CA GLY A 27 6.92 -1.31 -3.15
C GLY A 27 5.64 -0.99 -3.95
N LEU A 28 4.59 -0.55 -3.24
CA LEU A 28 3.40 -0.01 -3.89
C LEU A 28 3.69 1.35 -4.51
N PRO A 29 3.04 1.67 -5.63
CA PRO A 29 3.07 3.01 -6.16
C PRO A 29 2.37 3.98 -5.20
N ALA A 30 2.88 5.20 -5.15
CA ALA A 30 2.22 6.31 -4.52
C ALA A 30 1.65 7.26 -5.59
N VAL A 31 0.66 8.05 -5.24
CA VAL A 31 0.00 8.98 -6.15
C VAL A 31 0.07 10.38 -5.59
N ILE A 32 0.45 11.33 -6.43
CA ILE A 32 0.46 12.76 -6.15
C ILE A 32 -0.21 13.47 -7.34
N ASP A 33 -1.26 14.21 -7.10
CA ASP A 33 -2.05 14.87 -8.16
C ASP A 33 -2.30 13.91 -9.35
N ASN A 34 -1.82 14.28 -10.52
CA ASN A 34 -1.94 13.47 -11.75
C ASN A 34 -0.67 12.65 -12.04
N SER A 35 0.10 12.34 -11.03
CA SER A 35 1.36 11.58 -11.17
C SER A 35 1.39 10.34 -10.29
N VAL A 36 1.96 9.28 -10.84
CA VAL A 36 2.22 8.02 -10.13
C VAL A 36 3.71 7.90 -9.87
N ILE A 37 4.07 7.69 -8.62
CA ILE A 37 5.46 7.50 -8.18
C ILE A 37 5.73 6.01 -8.01
N LEU A 38 6.71 5.50 -8.73
CA LEU A 38 7.09 4.08 -8.72
C LEU A 38 8.52 3.91 -8.19
N PRO A 39 8.74 3.08 -7.17
CA PRO A 39 10.08 2.62 -6.85
C PRO A 39 10.56 1.64 -7.91
N ILE A 40 11.73 1.88 -8.47
CA ILE A 40 12.32 1.05 -9.51
C ILE A 40 13.75 0.64 -9.16
N THR A 41 14.18 -0.48 -9.71
CA THR A 41 15.57 -0.92 -9.65
C THR A 41 16.09 -1.05 -11.08
N LEU A 42 17.19 -0.39 -11.36
CA LEU A 42 17.87 -0.49 -12.64
C LEU A 42 18.64 -1.82 -12.75
N ASN A 43 18.95 -2.22 -13.96
CA ASN A 43 19.79 -3.40 -14.21
C ASN A 43 21.21 -3.27 -13.62
N THR A 44 21.62 -2.07 -13.27
CA THR A 44 22.86 -1.74 -12.54
C THR A 44 22.75 -1.96 -11.03
N ASN A 45 21.60 -2.43 -10.53
CA ASN A 45 21.22 -2.50 -9.11
C ASN A 45 21.10 -1.13 -8.42
N GLU A 46 20.98 -0.07 -9.17
CA GLU A 46 20.63 1.25 -8.63
C GLU A 46 19.14 1.33 -8.35
N HIS A 47 18.77 1.90 -7.22
CA HIS A 47 17.39 2.12 -6.82
C HIS A 47 17.00 3.57 -7.08
N LYS A 48 15.88 3.80 -7.75
CA LYS A 48 15.41 5.14 -8.15
C LYS A 48 13.91 5.26 -7.97
N LEU A 49 13.43 6.50 -8.01
CA LEU A 49 12.00 6.78 -8.16
C LEU A 49 11.72 7.22 -9.58
N MET A 50 10.66 6.69 -10.16
CA MET A 50 10.15 7.14 -11.45
C MET A 50 8.80 7.81 -11.23
N MET A 51 8.66 9.01 -11.72
CA MET A 51 7.39 9.72 -11.77
C MET A 51 6.77 9.57 -13.17
N ILE A 52 5.53 9.16 -13.21
CA ILE A 52 4.72 9.05 -14.41
C ILE A 52 3.60 10.08 -14.32
N ASN A 53 3.63 11.07 -15.20
CA ASN A 53 2.55 12.03 -15.30
C ASN A 53 1.49 11.49 -16.27
N THR A 54 0.26 11.32 -15.76
CA THR A 54 -0.84 10.70 -16.52
C THR A 54 -1.49 11.66 -17.51
N ASP A 55 -1.38 12.98 -17.31
CA ASP A 55 -1.95 13.97 -18.23
C ASP A 55 -1.10 14.11 -19.48
N SER A 56 0.22 14.21 -19.30
CA SER A 56 1.16 14.38 -20.41
C SER A 56 1.63 13.07 -21.04
N ASN A 57 1.33 11.93 -20.42
CA ASN A 57 1.85 10.61 -20.83
C ASN A 57 3.38 10.56 -20.83
N THR A 58 4.02 11.22 -19.88
CA THR A 58 5.48 11.26 -19.78
C THR A 58 5.97 10.55 -18.53
N SER A 59 7.19 10.06 -18.58
CA SER A 59 7.90 9.53 -17.41
C SER A 59 9.24 10.21 -17.23
N GLU A 60 9.61 10.44 -16.00
CA GLU A 60 10.91 10.99 -15.64
C GLU A 60 11.47 10.28 -14.40
N MET A 61 12.80 10.23 -14.32
CA MET A 61 13.48 9.79 -13.10
C MET A 61 13.63 11.00 -12.19
N ILE A 62 12.87 10.99 -11.10
CA ILE A 62 13.06 11.94 -10.04
C ILE A 62 14.09 11.34 -9.11
N PHE A 63 15.16 12.03 -8.87
CA PHE A 63 16.15 11.56 -7.92
C PHE A 63 17.24 10.63 -8.46
N ASN A 64 18.48 11.09 -8.37
CA ASN A 64 19.64 10.46 -8.99
C ASN A 64 20.64 9.75 -8.07
N GLU A 65 20.45 9.78 -6.74
CA GLU A 65 21.54 9.44 -5.82
C GLU A 65 21.30 8.23 -4.87
N PHE A 66 20.71 7.14 -5.33
CA PHE A 66 20.60 5.98 -4.44
C PHE A 66 21.30 4.72 -4.94
N ASN A 67 22.60 4.82 -5.12
CA ASN A 67 23.41 3.69 -5.50
C ASN A 67 23.56 2.59 -4.42
N SER A 68 23.01 2.78 -3.21
CA SER A 68 23.27 1.86 -2.12
C SER A 68 22.11 1.54 -1.18
N TYR A 69 20.93 2.09 -1.40
CA TYR A 69 19.80 1.90 -0.48
C TYR A 69 18.57 1.35 -1.21
N PRO A 70 18.20 0.08 -0.98
CA PRO A 70 16.92 -0.42 -1.46
C PRO A 70 15.77 0.47 -1.03
N ILE A 71 14.85 0.74 -1.95
CA ILE A 71 13.60 1.43 -1.63
C ILE A 71 12.56 0.36 -1.31
N ASP A 72 12.16 0.29 -0.06
CA ASP A 72 11.22 -0.71 0.42
C ASP A 72 9.77 -0.30 0.17
N SER A 73 9.46 0.99 0.31
CA SER A 73 8.12 1.53 0.03
C SER A 73 8.14 3.03 -0.19
N VAL A 74 7.10 3.54 -0.84
CA VAL A 74 6.87 4.96 -1.12
C VAL A 74 5.47 5.33 -0.62
N ALA A 75 5.33 6.51 -0.06
CA ALA A 75 4.05 7.10 0.31
C ALA A 75 4.05 8.59 -0.05
N THR A 76 2.87 9.15 -0.21
CA THR A 76 2.67 10.57 -0.48
C THR A 76 1.75 11.19 0.56
N MET A 77 1.99 12.44 0.89
CA MET A 77 1.11 13.23 1.74
C MET A 77 1.16 14.69 1.28
N ASN A 78 -0.01 15.25 0.99
CA ASN A 78 -0.10 16.54 0.30
C ASN A 78 0.72 16.51 -1.01
N THR A 79 1.67 17.41 -1.19
CA THR A 79 2.59 17.47 -2.33
C THR A 79 3.94 16.82 -2.06
N SER A 80 4.10 16.14 -0.91
CA SER A 80 5.38 15.57 -0.49
C SER A 80 5.47 14.07 -0.79
N ILE A 81 6.63 13.62 -1.21
CA ILE A 81 6.96 12.21 -1.45
C ILE A 81 7.87 11.74 -0.32
N TYR A 82 7.47 10.67 0.33
CA TYR A 82 8.23 10.00 1.37
C TYR A 82 8.63 8.60 0.93
N MET A 83 9.78 8.12 1.39
CA MET A 83 10.19 6.74 1.13
C MET A 83 10.85 6.09 2.34
N LEU A 84 10.64 4.80 2.48
CA LEU A 84 11.38 3.92 3.37
C LEU A 84 12.54 3.32 2.59
N SER A 85 13.71 3.38 3.18
CA SER A 85 14.94 2.75 2.66
C SER A 85 15.78 2.22 3.81
N SER A 86 16.64 1.25 3.55
CA SER A 86 17.54 0.69 4.54
C SER A 86 18.96 0.60 4.02
N LYS A 87 19.94 0.74 4.93
CA LYS A 87 21.35 0.58 4.65
C LYS A 87 21.94 -0.43 5.63
N LYS A 88 22.76 -1.34 5.12
CA LYS A 88 23.49 -2.28 5.95
C LYS A 88 24.99 -1.99 5.88
N ASP A 89 25.59 -1.67 7.02
CA ASP A 89 27.03 -1.47 7.19
C ASP A 89 27.57 -2.54 8.16
N ASN A 90 28.22 -3.56 7.60
CA ASN A 90 28.74 -4.70 8.36
C ASN A 90 27.65 -5.41 9.20
N SER A 91 27.71 -5.26 10.53
CA SER A 91 26.78 -5.87 11.49
C SER A 91 25.61 -4.96 11.90
N THR A 92 25.65 -3.70 11.51
CA THR A 92 24.61 -2.70 11.83
C THR A 92 23.85 -2.36 10.57
N ALA A 93 22.55 -2.25 10.69
CA ALA A 93 21.69 -1.74 9.64
C ALA A 93 20.90 -0.54 10.16
N THR A 94 20.57 0.38 9.27
CA THR A 94 19.78 1.56 9.60
C THR A 94 18.63 1.67 8.61
N SER A 95 17.42 1.83 9.13
CA SER A 95 16.23 2.12 8.35
C SER A 95 15.92 3.60 8.41
N TYR A 96 15.52 4.17 7.28
CA TYR A 96 15.28 5.60 7.15
C TYR A 96 13.90 5.86 6.54
N ILE A 97 13.16 6.80 7.12
CA ILE A 97 12.09 7.51 6.40
C ILE A 97 12.69 8.81 5.90
N ARG A 98 12.56 9.06 4.60
CA ARG A 98 13.13 10.23 3.93
C ARG A 98 12.03 10.97 3.17
N LYS A 99 12.19 12.27 3.04
CA LYS A 99 11.30 13.15 2.28
C LYS A 99 12.05 13.72 1.07
N TYR A 100 11.44 13.65 -0.09
CA TYR A 100 11.97 14.28 -1.29
C TYR A 100 11.87 15.80 -1.21
N ASN A 101 12.98 16.46 -1.46
CA ASN A 101 13.10 17.90 -1.51
C ASN A 101 13.28 18.35 -2.96
N GLU A 102 12.24 18.90 -3.55
CA GLU A 102 12.23 19.34 -4.94
C GLU A 102 13.24 20.45 -5.24
N ASN A 103 13.58 21.30 -4.25
CA ASN A 103 14.49 22.42 -4.44
C ASN A 103 15.96 21.97 -4.58
N THR A 104 16.35 20.94 -3.86
CA THR A 104 17.71 20.39 -3.87
C THR A 104 17.84 19.16 -4.74
N ASN A 105 16.72 18.56 -5.13
CA ASN A 105 16.64 17.26 -5.77
C ASN A 105 17.31 16.14 -4.92
N GLU A 106 17.20 16.26 -3.61
CA GLU A 106 17.77 15.34 -2.61
C GLU A 106 16.68 14.78 -1.69
N MET A 107 17.06 13.79 -0.88
CA MET A 107 16.18 13.18 0.11
C MET A 107 16.64 13.56 1.51
N ASP A 108 15.86 14.36 2.20
CA ASP A 108 16.09 14.70 3.59
C ASP A 108 15.71 13.53 4.51
N ILE A 109 16.58 13.20 5.47
CA ILE A 109 16.28 12.18 6.49
C ILE A 109 15.33 12.78 7.51
N CYS A 110 14.16 12.14 7.68
CA CYS A 110 13.13 12.54 8.62
C CYS A 110 13.17 11.71 9.91
N ILE A 111 13.29 10.40 9.75
CA ILE A 111 13.27 9.43 10.86
C ILE A 111 14.30 8.36 10.54
N GLU A 112 15.06 7.96 11.55
CA GLU A 112 16.03 6.86 11.44
C GLU A 112 15.95 5.91 12.63
N LYS A 113 16.22 4.63 12.38
CA LYS A 113 16.31 3.58 13.39
C LYS A 113 17.46 2.65 13.07
N GLU A 114 18.30 2.41 14.06
CA GLU A 114 19.42 1.46 13.95
C GLU A 114 19.07 0.11 14.56
N PHE A 115 19.55 -0.94 13.92
CA PHE A 115 19.37 -2.30 14.40
C PHE A 115 20.53 -3.22 13.98
N THR A 116 20.66 -4.30 14.71
CA THR A 116 21.52 -5.44 14.39
C THR A 116 20.68 -6.70 14.28
N ASP A 117 21.29 -7.84 14.01
CA ASP A 117 20.54 -9.12 14.00
C ASP A 117 19.95 -9.48 15.38
N ASN A 118 20.43 -8.87 16.47
CA ASN A 118 20.05 -9.22 17.85
C ASN A 118 19.46 -8.07 18.67
N THR A 119 19.65 -6.82 18.26
CA THR A 119 19.26 -5.65 19.05
C THR A 119 18.81 -4.49 18.19
N GLY A 120 18.06 -3.56 18.77
CA GLY A 120 17.67 -2.31 18.17
C GLY A 120 16.27 -2.29 17.58
N GLU A 121 15.96 -1.23 16.86
CA GLU A 121 14.65 -0.96 16.29
C GLU A 121 14.73 -0.88 14.77
N GLN A 122 13.94 -1.72 14.08
CA GLN A 122 13.84 -1.73 12.63
C GLN A 122 12.51 -1.13 12.18
N ILE A 123 12.55 -0.23 11.20
CA ILE A 123 11.34 0.20 10.52
C ILE A 123 10.93 -0.89 9.53
N LYS A 124 9.74 -1.44 9.73
CA LYS A 124 9.17 -2.48 8.85
C LYS A 124 8.35 -1.90 7.71
N ALA A 125 7.60 -0.84 7.98
CA ALA A 125 6.71 -0.20 7.03
C ALA A 125 6.35 1.20 7.53
N PHE A 126 5.80 2.03 6.65
CA PHE A 126 5.26 3.32 7.04
C PHE A 126 4.05 3.71 6.19
N ALA A 127 3.29 4.65 6.70
CA ALA A 127 2.19 5.30 5.97
C ALA A 127 2.09 6.76 6.38
N CYS A 128 1.55 7.57 5.48
CA CYS A 128 1.33 9.00 5.71
C CYS A 128 -0.17 9.29 5.64
N ASN A 129 -0.70 9.99 6.63
CA ASN A 129 -2.11 10.41 6.66
C ASN A 129 -2.32 11.57 7.63
N ASN A 130 -3.10 12.57 7.21
CA ASN A 130 -3.54 13.71 8.05
C ASN A 130 -2.40 14.40 8.81
N GLU A 131 -1.38 14.86 8.07
CA GLU A 131 -0.19 15.53 8.63
C GLU A 131 0.60 14.69 9.67
N LYS A 132 0.50 13.36 9.55
CA LYS A 132 1.20 12.42 10.42
C LYS A 132 1.91 11.35 9.61
N ILE A 133 3.05 10.93 10.13
CA ILE A 133 3.79 9.77 9.63
C ILE A 133 3.62 8.65 10.65
N TYR A 134 3.04 7.56 10.21
CA TYR A 134 2.86 6.34 11.00
C TYR A 134 3.97 5.38 10.63
N VAL A 135 4.75 4.95 11.60
CA VAL A 135 5.93 4.11 11.39
C VAL A 135 5.76 2.80 12.15
N MET A 136 5.69 1.70 11.44
CA MET A 136 5.68 0.37 12.05
C MET A 136 7.10 -0.01 12.43
N VAL A 137 7.34 -0.15 13.73
CA VAL A 137 8.64 -0.46 14.32
C VAL A 137 8.63 -1.85 14.90
N ASN A 138 9.65 -2.64 14.59
CA ASN A 138 9.92 -3.92 15.21
C ASN A 138 11.10 -3.81 16.16
N GLN A 139 10.89 -4.14 17.42
CA GLN A 139 11.95 -4.19 18.42
C GLN A 139 12.56 -5.60 18.46
N ILE A 140 13.81 -5.73 18.10
CA ILE A 140 14.46 -7.03 17.87
C ILE A 140 14.74 -7.77 19.17
N GLU A 141 15.08 -7.08 20.27
CA GLU A 141 15.48 -7.67 21.55
C GLU A 141 14.36 -8.40 22.29
N THR A 142 13.11 -8.00 22.08
CA THR A 142 11.95 -8.48 22.85
C THR A 142 11.06 -9.40 22.05
N GLU A 143 11.63 -10.47 21.44
CA GLU A 143 10.88 -11.46 20.67
C GLU A 143 9.84 -10.84 19.69
N ASN A 144 10.31 -9.87 18.90
CA ASN A 144 9.52 -9.21 17.86
C ASN A 144 8.34 -8.37 18.40
N ASP A 145 8.58 -7.55 19.40
CA ASP A 145 7.58 -6.57 19.81
C ASP A 145 7.41 -5.51 18.70
N THR A 146 6.26 -5.54 18.03
CA THR A 146 5.93 -4.64 16.93
C THR A 146 4.87 -3.66 17.37
N TYR A 147 5.09 -2.38 17.08
CA TYR A 147 4.19 -1.28 17.40
C TYR A 147 4.26 -0.19 16.34
N ILE A 148 3.38 0.79 16.42
CA ILE A 148 3.36 1.94 15.53
C ILE A 148 3.80 3.17 16.30
N GLU A 149 4.78 3.89 15.81
CA GLU A 149 5.12 5.24 16.23
C GLU A 149 4.42 6.24 15.30
N ILE A 150 3.94 7.33 15.90
CA ILE A 150 3.27 8.41 15.19
C ILE A 150 4.14 9.65 15.31
N TYR A 151 4.51 10.22 14.18
CA TYR A 151 5.32 11.44 14.09
C TYR A 151 4.52 12.56 13.44
N ASP A 152 4.79 13.79 13.87
CA ASP A 152 4.35 15.01 13.18
C ASP A 152 5.12 15.16 11.86
N ASP A 153 4.46 15.54 10.77
CA ASP A 153 5.12 15.62 9.45
C ASP A 153 5.93 16.90 9.22
N LYS A 154 5.81 17.89 10.12
CA LYS A 154 6.48 19.20 9.97
C LYS A 154 7.83 19.23 10.68
N ASN A 155 7.89 18.66 11.87
CA ASN A 155 9.09 18.70 12.72
C ASN A 155 9.65 17.31 13.04
N TYR A 156 8.94 16.25 12.65
CA TYR A 156 9.29 14.84 12.87
C TYR A 156 9.42 14.45 14.34
N ASP A 157 8.71 15.17 15.21
CA ASP A 157 8.63 14.83 16.63
C ASP A 157 7.72 13.61 16.83
N LEU A 158 8.14 12.72 17.72
CA LEU A 158 7.33 11.58 18.14
C LEU A 158 6.16 12.09 19.00
N ILE A 159 4.93 11.95 18.49
CA ILE A 159 3.71 12.42 19.16
C ILE A 159 2.88 11.30 19.78
N GLY A 160 3.16 10.04 19.48
CA GLY A 160 2.43 8.92 20.05
C GLY A 160 2.96 7.55 19.68
N LYS A 161 2.46 6.54 20.40
CA LYS A 161 2.68 5.13 20.11
C LYS A 161 1.36 4.38 20.17
N LEU A 162 1.17 3.42 19.24
CA LEU A 162 0.05 2.50 19.20
C LEU A 162 0.57 1.07 19.27
N TYR A 163 -0.09 0.24 20.05
CA TYR A 163 0.23 -1.17 20.17
C TYR A 163 -0.81 -2.00 19.44
N PHE A 164 -0.39 -3.06 18.80
CA PHE A 164 -1.30 -4.04 18.22
C PHE A 164 -1.92 -4.92 19.30
N ASP A 165 -3.16 -5.36 19.08
CA ASP A 165 -3.70 -6.48 19.83
C ASP A 165 -2.95 -7.79 19.49
N SER A 166 -3.28 -8.87 20.20
CA SER A 166 -2.55 -10.13 20.05
C SER A 166 -2.67 -10.74 18.64
N GLU A 167 -3.77 -10.53 17.95
CA GLU A 167 -4.02 -11.10 16.62
C GLU A 167 -3.19 -10.38 15.57
N LEU A 168 -3.27 -9.04 15.51
CA LEU A 168 -2.47 -8.23 14.60
C LEU A 168 -0.97 -8.34 14.90
N LYS A 169 -0.59 -8.41 16.17
CA LYS A 169 0.80 -8.62 16.57
C LYS A 169 1.34 -9.95 16.02
N ASN A 170 0.58 -11.03 16.17
CA ASN A 170 0.93 -12.34 15.61
C ASN A 170 1.01 -12.30 14.08
N PHE A 171 0.06 -11.62 13.43
CA PHE A 171 0.09 -11.44 11.98
C PHE A 171 1.38 -10.77 11.52
N VAL A 172 1.74 -9.63 12.11
CA VAL A 172 2.95 -8.87 11.73
C VAL A 172 4.23 -9.64 12.03
N SER A 173 4.30 -10.34 13.17
CA SER A 173 5.50 -11.09 13.59
C SER A 173 5.75 -12.31 12.70
N ASN A 174 4.69 -12.97 12.22
CA ASN A 174 4.81 -14.17 11.40
C ASN A 174 4.98 -13.88 9.89
N ASN A 175 4.75 -12.65 9.47
CA ASN A 175 4.80 -12.27 8.06
C ASN A 175 5.96 -11.28 7.83
N GLY A 176 7.03 -11.71 7.22
CA GLY A 176 8.29 -10.99 7.08
C GLY A 176 8.17 -9.53 6.59
N ILE A 177 8.04 -9.29 5.28
CA ILE A 177 7.81 -7.96 4.72
C ILE A 177 6.31 -7.69 4.69
N VAL A 178 5.89 -6.65 5.39
CA VAL A 178 4.50 -6.20 5.44
C VAL A 178 4.36 -4.84 4.77
N GLN A 179 3.25 -4.64 4.10
CA GLN A 179 2.81 -3.33 3.64
C GLN A 179 1.76 -2.80 4.62
N PHE A 180 1.89 -1.53 4.92
CA PHE A 180 1.13 -0.90 5.98
C PHE A 180 0.50 0.40 5.48
N TYR A 181 -0.77 0.60 5.79
CA TYR A 181 -1.52 1.80 5.44
C TYR A 181 -2.32 2.29 6.62
N CYS A 182 -2.31 3.60 6.83
CA CYS A 182 -3.24 4.27 7.71
C CYS A 182 -4.25 5.06 6.89
N PHE A 183 -5.51 4.96 7.26
CA PHE A 183 -6.60 5.69 6.66
C PHE A 183 -7.61 6.06 7.77
N ASP A 184 -7.77 7.35 8.05
CA ASP A 184 -8.51 7.83 9.22
C ASP A 184 -8.15 7.07 10.50
N ASN A 185 -9.06 6.31 11.07
CA ASN A 185 -8.82 5.49 12.26
C ASN A 185 -8.56 4.01 11.95
N TYR A 186 -8.23 3.68 10.70
CA TYR A 186 -8.02 2.30 10.28
C TYR A 186 -6.58 2.06 9.91
N VAL A 187 -6.08 0.90 10.29
CA VAL A 187 -4.78 0.39 9.91
C VAL A 187 -4.99 -0.84 9.05
N TYR A 188 -4.41 -0.81 7.90
CA TYR A 188 -4.40 -1.92 7.00
C TYR A 188 -3.00 -2.48 6.83
N ILE A 189 -2.86 -3.78 7.05
CA ILE A 189 -1.59 -4.49 6.99
C ILE A 189 -1.76 -5.68 6.04
N ARG A 190 -0.87 -5.82 5.07
CA ARG A 190 -0.77 -7.03 4.25
C ARG A 190 0.67 -7.53 4.19
N ASN A 191 0.84 -8.82 4.01
CA ASN A 191 2.13 -9.40 3.70
C ASN A 191 2.35 -9.48 2.17
N PHE A 192 3.54 -9.95 1.78
CA PHE A 192 3.92 -10.08 0.37
C PHE A 192 3.07 -11.11 -0.40
N SER A 193 2.46 -12.08 0.27
CA SER A 193 1.61 -13.11 -0.31
C SER A 193 0.13 -12.72 -0.45
N ASP A 194 -0.18 -11.42 -0.35
CA ASP A 194 -1.53 -10.85 -0.47
C ASP A 194 -2.50 -11.18 0.68
N TYR A 195 -2.05 -11.84 1.74
CA TYR A 195 -2.86 -11.96 2.95
C TYR A 195 -2.84 -10.64 3.70
N GLY A 196 -3.99 -10.25 4.22
CA GLY A 196 -4.13 -8.98 4.91
C GLY A 196 -4.95 -9.09 6.18
N ALA A 197 -4.70 -8.17 7.09
CA ALA A 197 -5.52 -7.94 8.27
C ALA A 197 -5.88 -6.46 8.34
N ILE A 198 -7.04 -6.15 8.92
CA ILE A 198 -7.53 -4.80 9.10
C ILE A 198 -7.71 -4.56 10.58
N GLY A 199 -7.09 -3.50 11.07
CA GLY A 199 -7.23 -3.02 12.43
C GLY A 199 -7.88 -1.65 12.49
N LYS A 200 -8.51 -1.37 13.61
CA LYS A 200 -9.08 -0.07 13.95
C LYS A 200 -8.29 0.56 15.08
N ILE A 201 -7.89 1.82 14.89
CA ILE A 201 -7.23 2.60 15.94
C ILE A 201 -8.27 3.00 16.97
N GLU A 202 -8.12 2.51 18.19
CA GLU A 202 -8.95 2.87 19.35
C GLU A 202 -8.04 3.35 20.47
N SER A 203 -8.06 4.66 20.75
CA SER A 203 -7.18 5.28 21.75
C SER A 203 -5.69 5.10 21.40
N ASN A 204 -4.95 4.28 22.14
CA ASN A 204 -3.53 3.99 21.95
C ASN A 204 -3.27 2.56 21.50
N GLN A 205 -4.26 1.91 20.94
CA GLN A 205 -4.17 0.51 20.48
C GLN A 205 -4.78 0.36 19.09
N VAL A 206 -4.26 -0.59 18.32
CA VAL A 206 -4.88 -1.07 17.08
C VAL A 206 -5.49 -2.42 17.35
N LYS A 207 -6.81 -2.49 17.28
CA LYS A 207 -7.56 -3.72 17.47
C LYS A 207 -7.91 -4.35 16.14
N THR A 208 -7.86 -5.66 16.08
CA THR A 208 -8.31 -6.43 14.92
C THR A 208 -9.78 -6.13 14.65
N LEU A 209 -10.04 -5.60 13.47
CA LEU A 209 -11.40 -5.40 12.96
C LEU A 209 -11.85 -6.61 12.14
N LEU A 210 -10.93 -7.16 11.36
CA LEU A 210 -11.21 -8.27 10.48
C LEU A 210 -9.95 -9.13 10.31
N ASP A 211 -10.06 -10.40 10.65
CA ASP A 211 -9.10 -11.44 10.33
C ASP A 211 -9.87 -12.60 9.68
N LEU A 212 -9.89 -12.62 8.35
CA LEU A 212 -10.46 -13.73 7.60
C LEU A 212 -9.31 -14.52 6.95
N PRO A 213 -9.10 -15.77 7.34
CA PRO A 213 -8.13 -16.65 6.68
C PRO A 213 -8.38 -16.68 5.17
N ASN A 214 -7.33 -16.48 4.39
CA ASN A 214 -7.37 -16.40 2.92
C ASN A 214 -8.00 -15.13 2.33
N LEU A 215 -8.26 -14.11 3.14
CA LEU A 215 -8.72 -12.83 2.63
C LEU A 215 -7.55 -12.09 1.99
N ARG A 216 -7.72 -11.73 0.74
CA ARG A 216 -6.77 -10.88 0.01
C ARG A 216 -7.36 -9.51 -0.17
N ILE A 217 -6.59 -8.49 0.14
CA ILE A 217 -7.05 -7.14 -0.12
C ILE A 217 -6.77 -6.81 -1.57
N ALA A 218 -7.85 -6.56 -2.30
CA ALA A 218 -7.78 -6.20 -3.71
C ALA A 218 -7.46 -4.70 -3.85
N TYR A 219 -8.01 -3.86 -2.98
CA TYR A 219 -7.80 -2.42 -3.02
C TYR A 219 -8.29 -1.75 -1.73
N ASN A 220 -7.62 -0.69 -1.33
CA ASN A 220 -8.15 0.31 -0.40
C ASN A 220 -8.40 1.60 -1.17
N GLY A 221 -9.63 2.09 -1.15
CA GLY A 221 -9.99 3.32 -1.84
C GLY A 221 -10.34 4.43 -0.87
N LYS A 222 -9.68 5.57 -1.02
CA LYS A 222 -10.14 6.84 -0.48
C LYS A 222 -10.84 7.60 -1.60
N ASN A 223 -12.10 7.93 -1.41
CA ASN A 223 -12.73 8.95 -2.22
C ASN A 223 -12.53 10.32 -1.56
N THR A 224 -12.08 11.28 -2.34
CA THR A 224 -11.97 12.67 -1.95
C THR A 224 -13.33 13.39 -1.87
N GLN A 225 -14.41 12.74 -2.30
CA GLN A 225 -15.76 13.30 -2.35
C GLN A 225 -16.73 12.70 -1.30
N ASP A 226 -16.28 12.50 -0.10
CA ASP A 226 -17.08 12.26 1.11
C ASP A 226 -17.94 10.99 1.22
N ASN A 227 -18.02 10.11 0.23
CA ASN A 227 -19.01 9.03 0.28
C ASN A 227 -18.47 7.62 0.11
N TYR A 228 -17.15 7.47 0.00
CA TYR A 228 -16.62 6.12 -0.22
C TYR A 228 -15.58 5.70 0.78
N TYR A 229 -15.72 4.48 1.22
CA TYR A 229 -15.08 4.05 2.28
C TYR A 229 -14.99 2.63 2.43
N GLY A 230 -13.95 2.01 1.95
CA GLY A 230 -13.89 0.66 2.19
C GLY A 230 -12.67 -0.03 1.67
N PHE A 231 -12.45 -1.19 2.22
CA PHE A 231 -11.53 -2.14 1.71
C PHE A 231 -12.28 -3.12 0.83
N PHE A 232 -11.83 -3.24 -0.41
CA PHE A 232 -12.26 -4.32 -1.28
C PHE A 232 -11.43 -5.55 -1.00
N LEU A 233 -12.09 -6.62 -0.63
CA LEU A 233 -11.50 -7.84 -0.18
C LEU A 233 -11.94 -8.98 -1.10
N ARG A 234 -11.07 -9.96 -1.32
CA ARG A 234 -11.39 -11.14 -2.12
C ARG A 234 -10.94 -12.42 -1.42
N SER A 235 -11.73 -13.46 -1.57
CA SER A 235 -11.36 -14.82 -1.21
C SER A 235 -11.84 -15.76 -2.32
N GLY A 236 -10.91 -16.24 -3.14
CA GLY A 236 -11.27 -17.01 -4.33
C GLY A 236 -12.17 -16.22 -5.28
N LYS A 237 -13.43 -16.61 -5.39
CA LYS A 237 -14.46 -15.96 -6.22
C LYS A 237 -15.28 -14.91 -5.47
N ASP A 238 -15.20 -14.96 -4.15
CA ASP A 238 -15.98 -14.05 -3.32
C ASP A 238 -15.32 -12.69 -3.27
N PHE A 239 -16.13 -11.68 -3.39
CA PHE A 239 -15.73 -10.30 -3.29
C PHE A 239 -16.49 -9.61 -2.19
N TYR A 240 -15.77 -8.91 -1.33
CA TYR A 240 -16.32 -8.28 -0.15
C TYR A 240 -16.00 -6.79 -0.16
N LEU A 241 -16.85 -6.05 0.49
CA LEU A 241 -16.65 -4.65 0.80
C LEU A 241 -16.76 -4.44 2.31
N LEU A 242 -15.70 -3.96 2.94
CA LEU A 242 -15.75 -3.46 4.30
C LEU A 242 -16.01 -1.96 4.26
N ASP A 243 -17.19 -1.55 4.73
CA ASP A 243 -17.50 -0.14 4.96
C ASP A 243 -16.89 0.29 6.30
N VAL A 244 -15.87 1.14 6.24
CA VAL A 244 -15.13 1.56 7.43
C VAL A 244 -15.89 2.55 8.31
N TYR A 245 -16.95 3.21 7.81
CA TYR A 245 -17.75 4.11 8.65
C TYR A 245 -18.76 3.36 9.51
N THR A 246 -19.26 2.25 9.00
CA THR A 246 -20.25 1.45 9.72
C THR A 246 -19.68 0.17 10.32
N ASP A 247 -18.38 -0.10 10.09
CA ASP A 247 -17.71 -1.37 10.46
C ASP A 247 -18.45 -2.60 9.89
N THR A 248 -19.14 -2.42 8.75
CA THR A 248 -19.99 -3.46 8.18
C THR A 248 -19.30 -4.15 7.02
N LEU A 249 -19.20 -5.47 7.09
CA LEU A 249 -18.71 -6.29 6.00
C LEU A 249 -19.86 -6.73 5.12
N TYR A 250 -19.77 -6.43 3.84
CA TYR A 250 -20.72 -6.83 2.81
C TYR A 250 -20.10 -7.88 1.89
N GLN A 251 -20.86 -8.90 1.54
CA GLN A 251 -20.51 -9.81 0.46
C GLN A 251 -21.20 -9.37 -0.82
N THR A 252 -20.47 -9.28 -1.92
CA THR A 252 -21.04 -8.91 -3.20
C THR A 252 -21.42 -10.17 -3.98
N ASN A 253 -22.50 -10.08 -4.76
CA ASN A 253 -22.95 -11.16 -5.63
C ASN A 253 -22.41 -10.94 -7.05
N LEU A 254 -21.08 -10.93 -7.22
CA LEU A 254 -20.49 -10.94 -8.55
C LEU A 254 -20.61 -12.33 -9.15
N GLU A 255 -21.33 -12.45 -10.24
CA GLU A 255 -21.43 -13.71 -10.98
C GLU A 255 -20.14 -13.94 -11.78
N LEU A 256 -19.26 -14.75 -11.25
CA LEU A 256 -18.04 -15.19 -11.93
C LEU A 256 -18.20 -16.62 -12.44
N SER A 257 -17.66 -16.92 -13.61
CA SER A 257 -17.61 -18.28 -14.14
C SER A 257 -16.70 -19.19 -13.29
N GLN A 258 -16.81 -20.50 -13.50
CA GLN A 258 -16.11 -21.49 -12.66
C GLN A 258 -14.58 -21.31 -12.67
N ASP A 259 -14.05 -20.79 -13.75
CA ASP A 259 -12.59 -20.62 -13.98
C ASP A 259 -12.12 -19.18 -13.79
N GLU A 260 -12.97 -18.29 -13.26
CA GLU A 260 -12.66 -16.88 -13.05
C GLU A 260 -12.43 -16.56 -11.57
N SER A 261 -11.43 -15.73 -11.32
CA SER A 261 -11.16 -15.17 -9.98
C SER A 261 -10.87 -13.67 -10.08
N ILE A 262 -11.10 -12.94 -9.01
CA ILE A 262 -10.77 -11.54 -8.93
C ILE A 262 -9.27 -11.41 -8.67
N ARG A 263 -8.59 -10.68 -9.54
CA ARG A 263 -7.17 -10.39 -9.38
C ARG A 263 -6.94 -9.12 -8.56
N ASN A 264 -7.63 -8.06 -8.93
CA ASN A 264 -7.47 -6.75 -8.32
C ASN A 264 -8.75 -5.93 -8.48
N ALA A 265 -8.88 -4.87 -7.70
CA ALA A 265 -9.92 -3.87 -7.87
C ALA A 265 -9.33 -2.49 -7.59
N ILE A 266 -9.81 -1.48 -8.28
CA ILE A 266 -9.51 -0.07 -8.03
C ILE A 266 -10.80 0.74 -8.13
N SER A 267 -10.87 1.87 -7.47
CA SER A 267 -12.03 2.74 -7.50
C SER A 267 -11.62 4.20 -7.65
N ASP A 268 -12.41 4.99 -8.38
CA ASP A 268 -12.32 6.44 -8.39
C ASP A 268 -13.28 7.10 -7.39
N GLY A 269 -13.98 6.26 -6.63
CA GLY A 269 -14.97 6.67 -5.64
C GLY A 269 -16.42 6.56 -6.10
N ASN A 270 -16.68 6.54 -7.39
CA ASN A 270 -18.00 6.34 -7.96
C ASN A 270 -18.13 4.97 -8.62
N ASP A 271 -17.10 4.60 -9.37
CA ASP A 271 -17.02 3.34 -10.08
C ASP A 271 -15.91 2.44 -9.52
N ILE A 272 -16.12 1.14 -9.61
CA ILE A 272 -15.14 0.13 -9.25
C ILE A 272 -14.73 -0.63 -10.49
N CYS A 273 -13.45 -0.61 -10.78
CA CYS A 273 -12.86 -1.39 -11.84
C CYS A 273 -12.30 -2.68 -11.26
N ILE A 274 -12.89 -3.81 -11.61
CA ILE A 274 -12.51 -5.13 -11.11
C ILE A 274 -11.81 -5.90 -12.23
N SER A 275 -10.57 -6.27 -12.01
CA SER A 275 -9.79 -7.11 -12.93
C SER A 275 -10.06 -8.59 -12.64
N ILE A 276 -10.48 -9.32 -13.66
CA ILE A 276 -10.79 -10.75 -13.58
C ILE A 276 -9.72 -11.55 -14.32
N MET A 277 -9.22 -12.58 -13.68
CA MET A 277 -8.25 -13.52 -14.23
C MET A 277 -8.90 -14.88 -14.49
N ASN A 278 -8.47 -15.58 -15.52
CA ASN A 278 -8.84 -16.98 -15.72
C ASN A 278 -7.83 -17.88 -14.99
N GLU A 279 -8.29 -18.70 -14.06
CA GLU A 279 -7.43 -19.61 -13.28
C GLU A 279 -6.71 -20.66 -14.11
N ARG A 280 -7.22 -21.00 -15.31
CA ARG A 280 -6.59 -21.96 -16.21
C ARG A 280 -5.38 -21.40 -16.95
N ASP A 281 -5.21 -20.09 -16.99
CA ASP A 281 -4.13 -19.45 -17.72
C ASP A 281 -3.01 -19.02 -16.76
N THR A 282 -2.45 -20.01 -16.06
CA THR A 282 -1.40 -19.78 -15.05
C THR A 282 -0.06 -19.38 -15.64
N GLU A 283 0.15 -19.58 -16.96
CA GLU A 283 1.42 -19.26 -17.60
C GLU A 283 1.55 -17.78 -18.00
N THR A 284 0.44 -17.12 -18.29
CA THR A 284 0.49 -15.74 -18.82
C THR A 284 0.08 -14.67 -17.81
N PHE A 285 -0.58 -15.01 -16.71
CA PHE A 285 -1.12 -14.07 -15.71
C PHE A 285 -1.89 -12.90 -16.33
N THR A 286 -2.49 -13.12 -17.49
CA THR A 286 -3.19 -12.05 -18.22
C THR A 286 -4.56 -11.80 -17.62
N THR A 287 -4.89 -10.53 -17.44
CA THR A 287 -6.25 -10.11 -17.11
C THR A 287 -7.15 -10.43 -18.30
N LYS A 288 -8.14 -11.30 -18.11
CA LYS A 288 -9.06 -11.72 -19.18
C LYS A 288 -10.11 -10.65 -19.47
N ASN A 289 -10.66 -10.08 -18.42
CA ASN A 289 -11.69 -9.07 -18.49
C ASN A 289 -11.51 -8.01 -17.40
N THR A 290 -12.01 -6.83 -17.66
CA THR A 290 -12.18 -5.78 -16.68
C THR A 290 -13.65 -5.41 -16.62
N ILE A 291 -14.23 -5.50 -15.44
CA ILE A 291 -15.63 -5.12 -15.20
C ILE A 291 -15.62 -3.78 -14.48
N ILE A 292 -16.40 -2.84 -14.97
CA ILE A 292 -16.64 -1.57 -14.29
C ILE A 292 -18.02 -1.66 -13.65
N VAL A 293 -18.07 -1.49 -12.35
CA VAL A 293 -19.28 -1.58 -11.55
C VAL A 293 -19.52 -0.25 -10.86
N ASP A 294 -20.71 0.30 -11.06
CA ASP A 294 -21.20 1.46 -10.31
C ASP A 294 -21.31 1.06 -8.81
N PHE A 295 -20.72 1.87 -7.95
CA PHE A 295 -20.63 1.57 -6.53
C PHE A 295 -22.01 1.49 -5.84
N ASP A 296 -22.92 2.38 -6.19
CA ASP A 296 -24.28 2.36 -5.65
C ASP A 296 -25.08 1.13 -6.07
N LYS A 297 -24.84 0.62 -7.27
CA LYS A 297 -25.41 -0.66 -7.70
C LYS A 297 -24.79 -1.83 -6.95
N LEU A 298 -23.49 -1.80 -6.73
CA LEU A 298 -22.81 -2.81 -5.92
C LEU A 298 -23.39 -2.82 -4.51
N LYS A 299 -23.48 -1.68 -3.83
CA LYS A 299 -24.08 -1.55 -2.51
C LYS A 299 -25.52 -2.10 -2.42
N LYS A 300 -26.33 -1.92 -3.44
CA LYS A 300 -27.72 -2.42 -3.48
C LYS A 300 -27.84 -3.93 -3.69
N SER A 301 -26.80 -4.58 -4.21
CA SER A 301 -26.75 -6.03 -4.45
C SER A 301 -26.20 -6.84 -3.28
N ILE A 302 -25.93 -6.23 -2.15
CA ILE A 302 -25.12 -6.77 -1.07
C ILE A 302 -25.95 -7.35 0.06
N SER A 303 -25.55 -8.51 0.57
CA SER A 303 -26.02 -9.05 1.84
C SER A 303 -25.03 -8.70 2.97
N VAL A 304 -25.55 -8.21 4.09
CA VAL A 304 -24.77 -8.00 5.31
C VAL A 304 -24.32 -9.36 5.86
N LEU A 305 -23.02 -9.57 5.98
CA LEU A 305 -22.46 -10.81 6.54
C LEU A 305 -22.28 -10.75 8.05
N THR A 306 -21.93 -9.58 8.57
CA THR A 306 -21.76 -9.36 10.01
C THR A 306 -22.12 -7.93 10.36
N SER A 307 -22.81 -7.76 11.43
CA SER A 307 -23.05 -6.48 12.12
C SER A 307 -22.35 -6.48 13.45
#